data_2d5fe784b037cc22b0a946b36a79708c
#
_entry.id   2d5fe784b037cc22b0a946b36a79708c
#
_cell.length_a   1.000
_cell.length_b   1.000
_cell.length_c   1.000
_cell.angle_alpha   90.00
_cell.angle_beta   90.00
_cell.angle_gamma   90.00
#
_symmetry.space_group_name_H-M   'P 1'
#
loop_
_entity.id
_entity.type
_entity.pdbx_description
1 polymer ?
#
loop_
_entity_poly.entity_id
_entity_poly.type
_entity_poly.pdbx_seq_one_letter_code
_entity_poly.pdbx_strand_id
1 'polypeptide(L)'
;MSDLGDGATRLLARLEASAILLVEWETSLQIRLGYPLAPNGSRFFLVPDAQLRKVQDIAAELGFSPAHEDVLRSVYPCELSGLAVRYLIDDTTYDQGPPRRRLVFLPMSWTGITSDEVVPILVDDGLQPALPPSAWTVPLPAACAAFARIAAREKRTSPVRNGVIEQLSSVIGYSLFDMSYEGDYMEDLPNDQPLSEDEKLEIERAVKEIKSWKLRKDEEWIKDILVDIYTGKKTFSDLPCAKGPTL
;
A
#
# COMPACT_ATOMS: atom_id res chain seq x y z
N MET A 1 10.33 12.90 14.36
CA MET A 1 9.67 13.42 13.14
C MET A 1 10.72 13.46 12.07
N SER A 2 10.65 12.57 11.07
CA SER A 2 11.60 12.59 9.94
C SER A 2 11.16 13.69 8.98
N ASP A 3 11.89 14.80 8.99
CA ASP A 3 11.68 15.90 8.05
C ASP A 3 11.91 15.41 6.62
N LEU A 4 10.97 15.71 5.73
CA LEU A 4 11.21 15.58 4.29
C LEU A 4 12.24 16.66 3.97
N GLY A 5 13.40 16.31 3.44
CA GLY A 5 14.39 17.31 3.05
C GLY A 5 13.75 18.41 2.18
N ASP A 6 14.26 19.64 2.28
CA ASP A 6 13.71 20.83 1.61
C ASP A 6 13.40 20.61 0.12
N GLY A 7 14.19 19.79 -0.55
CA GLY A 7 13.99 19.44 -1.96
C GLY A 7 12.68 18.69 -2.21
N ALA A 8 12.42 17.63 -1.43
CA ALA A 8 11.21 16.81 -1.59
C ALA A 8 9.95 17.62 -1.27
N THR A 9 10.00 18.46 -0.23
CA THR A 9 8.91 19.39 0.12
C THR A 9 8.61 20.36 -1.02
N ARG A 10 9.65 20.95 -1.64
CA ARG A 10 9.49 21.84 -2.81
C ARG A 10 8.90 21.10 -4.02
N LEU A 11 9.33 19.86 -4.28
CA LEU A 11 8.77 19.05 -5.36
C LEU A 11 7.28 18.81 -5.13
N LEU A 12 6.89 18.33 -3.96
CA LEU A 12 5.48 18.06 -3.63
C LEU A 12 4.62 19.34 -3.74
N ALA A 13 5.08 20.46 -3.23
CA ALA A 13 4.38 21.75 -3.35
C ALA A 13 4.25 22.20 -4.83
N ARG A 14 5.26 21.94 -5.66
CA ARG A 14 5.20 22.29 -7.10
C ARG A 14 4.24 21.37 -7.85
N LEU A 15 4.18 20.09 -7.51
CA LEU A 15 3.21 19.15 -8.06
C LEU A 15 1.79 19.56 -7.69
N GLU A 16 1.53 19.91 -6.43
CA GLU A 16 0.26 20.44 -5.97
C GLU A 16 -0.16 21.70 -6.74
N ALA A 17 0.72 22.70 -6.84
CA ALA A 17 0.47 23.92 -7.60
C ALA A 17 0.21 23.68 -9.09
N SER A 18 0.64 22.52 -9.60
CA SER A 18 0.42 22.06 -10.98
C SER A 18 -0.83 21.20 -11.15
N ALA A 19 -1.66 21.10 -10.09
CA ALA A 19 -2.88 20.29 -10.02
C ALA A 19 -2.63 18.81 -10.38
N ILE A 20 -1.49 18.26 -9.95
CA ILE A 20 -1.21 16.83 -10.04
C ILE A 20 -1.98 16.12 -8.93
N LEU A 21 -2.78 15.12 -9.28
CA LEU A 21 -3.44 14.26 -8.31
C LEU A 21 -2.39 13.34 -7.67
N LEU A 22 -2.17 13.49 -6.37
CA LEU A 22 -1.28 12.65 -5.58
C LEU A 22 -2.11 11.79 -4.62
N VAL A 23 -2.12 10.49 -4.82
CA VAL A 23 -2.82 9.54 -3.94
C VAL A 23 -1.76 8.77 -3.15
N GLU A 24 -1.82 8.86 -1.81
CA GLU A 24 -0.86 8.13 -0.98
C GLU A 24 -0.95 6.62 -1.20
N TRP A 25 0.20 5.96 -1.09
CA TRP A 25 0.32 4.52 -1.28
C TRP A 25 1.36 3.92 -0.33
N GLU A 26 1.51 2.60 -0.35
CA GLU A 26 2.49 1.85 0.46
C GLU A 26 2.40 2.19 1.95
N THR A 27 3.54 2.41 2.60
CA THR A 27 3.67 2.65 4.04
C THR A 27 2.71 3.75 4.55
N SER A 28 2.54 4.84 3.80
CA SER A 28 1.65 5.94 4.22
C SER A 28 0.20 5.49 4.28
N LEU A 29 -0.27 4.79 3.26
CA LEU A 29 -1.62 4.23 3.22
C LEU A 29 -1.82 3.18 4.32
N GLN A 30 -0.86 2.28 4.53
CA GLN A 30 -0.96 1.24 5.55
C GLN A 30 -1.07 1.82 6.96
N ILE A 31 -0.26 2.83 7.29
CA ILE A 31 -0.34 3.55 8.58
C ILE A 31 -1.73 4.18 8.74
N ARG A 32 -2.25 4.84 7.70
CA ARG A 32 -3.60 5.45 7.73
C ARG A 32 -4.71 4.43 7.91
N LEU A 33 -4.54 3.24 7.39
CA LEU A 33 -5.47 2.12 7.56
C LEU A 33 -5.27 1.33 8.87
N GLY A 34 -4.45 1.84 9.80
CA GLY A 34 -4.29 1.30 11.15
C GLY A 34 -3.12 0.34 11.34
N TYR A 35 -2.34 0.04 10.29
CA TYR A 35 -1.16 -0.82 10.44
C TYR A 35 -0.04 -0.08 11.19
N PRO A 36 0.49 -0.59 12.31
CA PRO A 36 1.40 0.13 13.21
C PRO A 36 2.84 0.18 12.71
N LEU A 37 3.03 0.67 11.48
CA LEU A 37 4.36 0.87 10.92
C LEU A 37 4.98 2.17 11.43
N ALA A 38 6.26 2.13 11.72
CA ALA A 38 7.04 3.34 11.96
C ALA A 38 7.24 4.11 10.64
N PRO A 39 6.96 5.42 10.58
CA PRO A 39 7.26 6.21 9.40
C PRO A 39 8.77 6.19 9.11
N ASN A 40 9.15 5.74 7.92
CA ASN A 40 10.56 5.64 7.49
C ASN A 40 11.05 6.84 6.68
N GLY A 41 10.21 7.88 6.53
CA GLY A 41 10.51 9.09 5.77
C GLY A 41 10.38 8.94 4.25
N SER A 42 10.16 7.75 3.71
CA SER A 42 9.85 7.54 2.30
C SER A 42 8.39 7.89 2.01
N ARG A 43 8.11 8.33 0.78
CA ARG A 43 6.76 8.67 0.34
C ARG A 43 6.46 8.03 -1.01
N PHE A 44 5.27 7.47 -1.12
CA PHE A 44 4.81 6.75 -2.31
C PHE A 44 3.48 7.34 -2.74
N PHE A 45 3.37 7.67 -4.02
CA PHE A 45 2.15 8.24 -4.58
C PHE A 45 1.73 7.51 -5.85
N LEU A 46 0.46 7.22 -5.95
CA LEU A 46 -0.16 6.90 -7.22
C LEU A 46 -0.51 8.22 -7.92
N VAL A 47 -0.28 8.25 -9.22
CA VAL A 47 -0.53 9.42 -10.08
C VAL A 47 -1.31 8.94 -11.31
N PRO A 48 -2.31 9.69 -11.80
CA PRO A 48 -2.95 9.37 -13.07
C PRO A 48 -1.90 9.20 -14.17
N ASP A 49 -2.01 8.17 -14.97
CA ASP A 49 -1.03 7.79 -15.98
C ASP A 49 -0.69 8.97 -16.92
N ALA A 50 -1.71 9.73 -17.31
CA ALA A 50 -1.53 10.92 -18.16
C ALA A 50 -0.72 12.05 -17.49
N GLN A 51 -0.60 12.06 -16.17
CA GLN A 51 0.13 13.07 -15.39
C GLN A 51 1.56 12.65 -15.04
N LEU A 52 1.90 11.36 -15.13
CA LEU A 52 3.19 10.84 -14.68
C LEU A 52 4.37 11.49 -15.41
N ARG A 53 4.23 11.74 -16.71
CA ARG A 53 5.27 12.45 -17.48
C ARG A 53 5.48 13.86 -16.94
N LYS A 54 4.40 14.58 -16.63
CA LYS A 54 4.48 15.94 -16.07
C LYS A 54 5.17 15.95 -14.69
N VAL A 55 4.96 14.89 -13.86
CA VAL A 55 5.70 14.72 -12.60
C VAL A 55 7.20 14.63 -12.86
N GLN A 56 7.62 13.84 -13.85
CA GLN A 56 9.04 13.69 -14.20
C GLN A 56 9.65 15.01 -14.70
N ASP A 57 8.94 15.74 -15.54
CA ASP A 57 9.41 17.02 -16.07
C ASP A 57 9.58 18.05 -14.95
N ILE A 58 8.61 18.17 -14.02
CA ILE A 58 8.70 19.06 -12.84
C ILE A 58 9.85 18.65 -11.93
N ALA A 59 10.04 17.36 -11.69
CA ALA A 59 11.14 16.85 -10.89
C ALA A 59 12.50 17.22 -11.51
N ALA A 60 12.65 17.06 -12.83
CA ALA A 60 13.86 17.43 -13.57
C ALA A 60 14.13 18.94 -13.50
N GLU A 61 13.10 19.81 -13.63
CA GLU A 61 13.22 21.27 -13.46
C GLU A 61 13.76 21.66 -12.07
N LEU A 62 13.46 20.88 -11.06
CA LEU A 62 13.94 21.09 -9.69
C LEU A 62 15.27 20.38 -9.39
N GLY A 63 15.90 19.77 -10.40
CA GLY A 63 17.21 19.12 -10.27
C GLY A 63 17.15 17.67 -9.77
N PHE A 64 15.95 17.05 -9.67
CA PHE A 64 15.85 15.63 -9.34
C PHE A 64 16.13 14.78 -10.57
N SER A 65 16.96 13.76 -10.40
CA SER A 65 17.17 12.72 -11.39
C SER A 65 16.59 11.39 -10.89
N PRO A 66 15.91 10.61 -11.76
CA PRO A 66 15.45 9.27 -11.39
C PRO A 66 16.60 8.41 -10.89
N ALA A 67 16.40 7.73 -9.77
CA ALA A 67 17.39 6.85 -9.19
C ALA A 67 17.35 5.46 -9.83
N HIS A 68 18.49 4.99 -10.31
CA HIS A 68 18.67 3.64 -10.83
C HIS A 68 18.82 2.62 -9.72
N GLU A 69 18.74 1.32 -10.06
CA GLU A 69 18.75 0.22 -9.09
C GLU A 69 20.07 0.11 -8.32
N ASP A 70 21.19 0.49 -8.91
CA ASP A 70 22.51 0.55 -8.27
C ASP A 70 22.61 1.65 -7.21
N VAL A 71 21.84 2.73 -7.36
CA VAL A 71 21.78 3.85 -6.41
C VAL A 71 20.71 3.63 -5.37
N LEU A 72 19.55 3.10 -5.77
CA LEU A 72 18.37 2.92 -4.93
C LEU A 72 17.74 1.55 -5.21
N ARG A 73 18.10 0.56 -4.41
CA ARG A 73 17.61 -0.81 -4.56
C ARG A 73 16.10 -0.87 -4.31
N SER A 74 15.40 -1.63 -5.16
CA SER A 74 13.97 -1.92 -5.00
C SER A 74 13.73 -2.84 -3.80
N VAL A 75 12.87 -2.42 -2.87
CA VAL A 75 12.53 -3.19 -1.67
C VAL A 75 11.03 -3.30 -1.43
N TYR A 76 10.24 -2.40 -2.04
CA TYR A 76 8.79 -2.41 -1.90
C TYR A 76 8.10 -3.08 -3.10
N PRO A 77 6.96 -3.75 -2.90
CA PRO A 77 6.23 -4.38 -3.99
C PRO A 77 5.97 -3.47 -5.18
N CYS A 78 5.63 -2.21 -4.92
CA CYS A 78 5.39 -1.21 -5.95
C CYS A 78 6.63 -0.89 -6.79
N GLU A 79 7.83 -0.89 -6.20
CA GLU A 79 9.09 -0.68 -6.93
C GLU A 79 9.46 -1.90 -7.78
N LEU A 80 9.21 -3.12 -7.25
CA LEU A 80 9.45 -4.39 -7.94
C LEU A 80 8.58 -4.57 -9.19
N SER A 81 7.51 -3.77 -9.33
CA SER A 81 6.68 -3.74 -10.54
C SER A 81 7.42 -3.23 -11.79
N GLY A 82 8.51 -2.50 -11.61
CA GLY A 82 9.25 -1.86 -12.69
C GLY A 82 8.57 -0.61 -13.28
N LEU A 83 7.41 -0.20 -12.75
CA LEU A 83 6.64 0.95 -13.23
C LEU A 83 6.89 2.24 -12.42
N ALA A 84 7.57 2.12 -11.30
CA ALA A 84 7.83 3.22 -10.39
C ALA A 84 8.92 4.15 -10.92
N VAL A 85 8.67 5.47 -10.84
CA VAL A 85 9.72 6.48 -10.95
C VAL A 85 10.16 6.85 -9.54
N ARG A 86 11.45 6.73 -9.26
CA ARG A 86 12.01 6.83 -7.91
C ARG A 86 13.03 7.95 -7.83
N TYR A 87 12.94 8.74 -6.78
CA TYR A 87 13.89 9.82 -6.49
C TYR A 87 14.47 9.62 -5.10
N LEU A 88 15.79 9.72 -4.98
CA LEU A 88 16.47 9.68 -3.70
C LEU A 88 16.26 11.02 -2.98
N ILE A 89 15.84 10.98 -1.71
CA ILE A 89 15.65 12.18 -0.89
C ILE A 89 16.88 12.48 -0.05
N ASP A 90 17.64 11.45 0.32
CA ASP A 90 18.82 11.56 1.17
C ASP A 90 20.13 11.57 0.39
N ASP A 91 20.99 12.53 0.73
CA ASP A 91 22.38 12.56 0.25
C ASP A 91 23.32 11.66 1.06
N THR A 92 22.83 11.02 2.13
CA THR A 92 23.66 10.21 3.02
C THR A 92 23.94 8.84 2.40
N THR A 93 25.22 8.57 2.17
CA THR A 93 25.74 7.24 1.82
C THR A 93 25.75 6.36 3.08
N TYR A 94 24.71 5.54 3.25
CA TYR A 94 24.71 4.51 4.29
C TYR A 94 25.21 3.20 3.70
N ASP A 95 26.44 2.84 3.98
CA ASP A 95 27.00 1.55 3.56
C ASP A 95 26.36 0.34 4.29
N GLN A 96 25.66 0.56 5.41
CA GLN A 96 24.99 -0.48 6.20
C GLN A 96 23.76 0.03 6.97
N GLY A 97 23.07 1.05 6.48
CA GLY A 97 21.92 1.69 7.16
C GLY A 97 20.55 1.23 6.68
N PRO A 98 19.47 1.75 7.28
CA PRO A 98 18.10 1.51 6.84
C PRO A 98 17.92 1.92 5.37
N PRO A 99 16.87 1.41 4.69
CA PRO A 99 16.64 1.72 3.27
C PRO A 99 16.60 3.24 3.08
N ARG A 100 17.34 3.71 2.06
CA ARG A 100 17.44 5.14 1.74
C ARG A 100 16.05 5.74 1.53
N ARG A 101 15.80 6.91 2.12
CA ARG A 101 14.54 7.63 1.97
C ARG A 101 14.32 8.02 0.52
N ARG A 102 13.11 7.82 0.05
CA ARG A 102 12.76 7.97 -1.36
C ARG A 102 11.39 8.61 -1.56
N LEU A 103 11.26 9.25 -2.69
CA LEU A 103 10.01 9.70 -3.25
C LEU A 103 9.69 8.85 -4.48
N VAL A 104 8.54 8.21 -4.48
CA VAL A 104 8.18 7.23 -5.51
C VAL A 104 6.82 7.59 -6.10
N PHE A 105 6.76 7.62 -7.43
CA PHE A 105 5.53 7.86 -8.18
C PHE A 105 5.23 6.67 -9.08
N LEU A 106 3.97 6.20 -9.03
CA LEU A 106 3.49 5.07 -9.80
C LEU A 106 2.25 5.45 -10.61
N PRO A 107 2.04 4.82 -11.77
CA PRO A 107 0.78 5.00 -12.50
C PRO A 107 -0.39 4.38 -11.72
N MET A 108 -1.53 5.07 -11.64
CA MET A 108 -2.74 4.56 -10.99
C MET A 108 -3.24 3.26 -11.64
N SER A 109 -3.03 3.08 -12.94
CA SER A 109 -3.39 1.85 -13.66
C SER A 109 -2.72 0.59 -13.11
N TRP A 110 -1.57 0.72 -12.44
CA TRP A 110 -0.91 -0.40 -11.77
C TRP A 110 -1.77 -1.03 -10.68
N THR A 111 -2.50 -0.21 -9.91
CA THR A 111 -3.40 -0.68 -8.85
C THR A 111 -4.81 -0.97 -9.39
N GLY A 112 -5.13 -0.41 -10.55
CA GLY A 112 -6.49 -0.38 -11.09
C GLY A 112 -7.42 0.55 -10.32
N ILE A 113 -6.92 1.40 -9.42
CA ILE A 113 -7.70 2.43 -8.73
C ILE A 113 -8.13 3.49 -9.75
N THR A 114 -9.35 3.98 -9.58
CA THR A 114 -9.93 5.06 -10.37
C THR A 114 -10.23 6.29 -9.50
N SER A 115 -10.48 7.43 -10.11
CA SER A 115 -10.68 8.69 -9.37
C SER A 115 -11.92 8.71 -8.47
N ASP A 116 -12.88 7.83 -8.70
CA ASP A 116 -14.07 7.65 -7.86
C ASP A 116 -13.83 6.74 -6.63
N GLU A 117 -12.70 6.07 -6.57
CA GLU A 117 -12.28 5.22 -5.43
C GLU A 117 -11.36 5.96 -4.44
N VAL A 118 -10.99 7.20 -4.71
CA VAL A 118 -10.11 7.99 -3.83
C VAL A 118 -10.89 9.07 -3.10
N VAL A 119 -10.41 9.43 -1.90
CA VAL A 119 -10.99 10.49 -1.08
C VAL A 119 -9.91 11.48 -0.66
N PRO A 120 -10.25 12.77 -0.46
CA PRO A 120 -9.28 13.74 0.04
C PRO A 120 -8.85 13.38 1.46
N ILE A 121 -7.56 13.58 1.77
CA ILE A 121 -7.05 13.47 3.14
C ILE A 121 -7.53 14.70 3.90
N LEU A 122 -8.25 14.48 5.00
CA LEU A 122 -8.60 15.55 5.92
C LEU A 122 -7.36 15.89 6.75
N VAL A 123 -6.97 17.16 6.74
CA VAL A 123 -5.65 17.68 7.20
C VAL A 123 -5.35 17.46 8.69
N ASP A 124 -6.27 16.94 9.49
CA ASP A 124 -6.20 17.04 10.95
C ASP A 124 -6.08 15.69 11.69
N ASP A 125 -5.54 14.65 11.07
CA ASP A 125 -5.40 13.36 11.78
C ASP A 125 -4.09 13.19 12.56
N GLY A 126 -3.20 14.16 12.52
CA GLY A 126 -1.95 14.17 13.31
C GLY A 126 -0.99 12.99 13.05
N LEU A 127 -1.39 12.05 12.20
CA LEU A 127 -0.70 10.77 11.99
C LEU A 127 0.53 10.87 11.09
N GLN A 128 0.64 11.92 10.26
CA GLN A 128 1.78 12.05 9.36
C GLN A 128 2.25 13.49 9.18
N PRO A 129 3.58 13.73 9.22
CA PRO A 129 4.13 15.04 8.88
C PRO A 129 4.01 15.29 7.37
N ALA A 130 3.50 16.47 7.03
CA ALA A 130 3.69 17.17 5.75
C ALA A 130 3.40 16.38 4.46
N LEU A 131 2.19 15.82 4.34
CA LEU A 131 1.61 15.60 3.02
C LEU A 131 1.13 16.95 2.45
N PRO A 132 1.15 17.13 1.12
CA PRO A 132 0.48 18.27 0.51
C PRO A 132 -0.99 18.33 0.97
N PRO A 133 -1.54 19.51 1.30
CA PRO A 133 -2.93 19.64 1.74
C PRO A 133 -3.97 19.08 0.75
N SER A 134 -3.59 18.95 -0.52
CA SER A 134 -4.40 18.37 -1.59
C SER A 134 -4.14 16.88 -1.84
N ALA A 135 -3.43 16.19 -0.95
CA ALA A 135 -3.19 14.75 -1.11
C ALA A 135 -4.49 13.95 -0.89
N TRP A 136 -4.57 12.82 -1.58
CA TRP A 136 -5.70 11.91 -1.54
C TRP A 136 -5.27 10.57 -0.96
N THR A 137 -6.24 9.83 -0.45
CA THR A 137 -6.06 8.48 0.10
C THR A 137 -7.07 7.50 -0.49
N VAL A 138 -6.89 6.24 -0.17
CA VAL A 138 -7.75 5.14 -0.62
C VAL A 138 -8.46 4.54 0.60
N PRO A 139 -9.79 4.51 0.64
CA PRO A 139 -10.54 3.84 1.71
C PRO A 139 -10.23 2.34 1.77
N LEU A 140 -10.35 1.73 2.95
CA LEU A 140 -10.04 0.32 3.21
C LEU A 140 -10.62 -0.64 2.14
N PRO A 141 -11.90 -0.58 1.75
CA PRO A 141 -12.42 -1.50 0.74
C PRO A 141 -11.73 -1.38 -0.63
N ALA A 142 -11.45 -0.16 -1.07
CA ALA A 142 -10.79 0.10 -2.36
C ALA A 142 -9.30 -0.26 -2.30
N ALA A 143 -8.62 -0.06 -1.17
CA ALA A 143 -7.24 -0.50 -0.95
C ALA A 143 -7.14 -2.03 -1.03
N CYS A 144 -8.00 -2.75 -0.32
CA CYS A 144 -8.06 -4.21 -0.36
C CYS A 144 -8.36 -4.74 -1.78
N ALA A 145 -9.28 -4.09 -2.49
CA ALA A 145 -9.57 -4.42 -3.88
C ALA A 145 -8.34 -4.20 -4.78
N ALA A 146 -7.60 -3.10 -4.58
CA ALA A 146 -6.39 -2.81 -5.35
C ALA A 146 -5.30 -3.87 -5.12
N PHE A 147 -5.02 -4.26 -3.87
CA PHE A 147 -4.07 -5.34 -3.56
C PHE A 147 -4.51 -6.66 -4.19
N ALA A 148 -5.80 -7.02 -4.10
CA ALA A 148 -6.34 -8.23 -4.72
C ALA A 148 -6.23 -8.20 -6.26
N ARG A 149 -6.50 -7.05 -6.90
CA ARG A 149 -6.31 -6.84 -8.36
C ARG A 149 -4.85 -7.07 -8.77
N ILE A 150 -3.90 -6.51 -8.03
CA ILE A 150 -2.47 -6.68 -8.30
C ILE A 150 -2.12 -8.17 -8.14
N ALA A 151 -2.49 -8.80 -7.03
CA ALA A 151 -2.21 -10.21 -6.77
C ALA A 151 -2.77 -11.13 -7.87
N ALA A 152 -3.98 -10.83 -8.40
CA ALA A 152 -4.62 -11.61 -9.46
C ALA A 152 -3.91 -11.50 -10.83
N ARG A 153 -3.24 -10.37 -11.09
CA ARG A 153 -2.50 -10.14 -12.36
C ARG A 153 -1.08 -10.66 -12.33
N GLU A 154 -0.53 -10.89 -11.15
CA GLU A 154 0.83 -11.37 -10.95
C GLU A 154 0.90 -12.91 -10.99
N LYS A 155 2.04 -13.45 -11.41
CA LYS A 155 2.33 -14.88 -11.33
C LYS A 155 2.40 -15.33 -9.87
N ARG A 156 2.08 -16.59 -9.59
CA ARG A 156 2.08 -17.16 -8.23
C ARG A 156 3.41 -16.96 -7.48
N THR A 157 4.53 -16.99 -8.19
CA THR A 157 5.89 -16.84 -7.61
C THR A 157 6.44 -15.42 -7.67
N SER A 158 5.65 -14.45 -8.12
CA SER A 158 6.09 -13.06 -8.23
C SER A 158 6.34 -12.46 -6.84
N PRO A 159 7.50 -11.81 -6.61
CA PRO A 159 7.74 -11.09 -5.38
C PRO A 159 6.75 -9.91 -5.18
N VAL A 160 6.29 -9.29 -6.27
CA VAL A 160 5.21 -8.29 -6.22
C VAL A 160 3.95 -8.88 -5.60
N ARG A 161 3.52 -10.07 -6.10
CA ARG A 161 2.35 -10.76 -5.57
C ARG A 161 2.47 -11.05 -4.08
N ASN A 162 3.60 -11.62 -3.68
CA ASN A 162 3.81 -11.99 -2.27
C ASN A 162 3.74 -10.76 -1.37
N GLY A 163 4.41 -9.67 -1.75
CA GLY A 163 4.40 -8.44 -0.98
C GLY A 163 3.02 -7.77 -0.89
N VAL A 164 2.23 -7.74 -2.00
CA VAL A 164 0.88 -7.15 -1.92
C VAL A 164 -0.11 -8.05 -1.16
N ILE A 165 0.10 -9.35 -1.12
CA ILE A 165 -0.69 -10.27 -0.27
C ILE A 165 -0.37 -10.02 1.21
N GLU A 166 0.88 -9.84 1.57
CA GLU A 166 1.29 -9.48 2.92
C GLU A 166 0.66 -8.15 3.35
N GLN A 167 0.72 -7.13 2.48
CA GLN A 167 0.07 -5.84 2.72
C GLN A 167 -1.45 -5.98 2.89
N LEU A 168 -2.11 -6.75 2.04
CA LEU A 168 -3.54 -7.03 2.13
C LEU A 168 -3.91 -7.69 3.47
N SER A 169 -3.16 -8.73 3.85
CA SER A 169 -3.36 -9.44 5.12
C SER A 169 -3.19 -8.50 6.32
N SER A 170 -2.09 -7.74 6.34
CA SER A 170 -1.79 -6.79 7.41
C SER A 170 -2.86 -5.71 7.54
N VAL A 171 -3.23 -5.07 6.42
CA VAL A 171 -4.23 -3.99 6.44
C VAL A 171 -5.59 -4.50 6.93
N ILE A 172 -6.04 -5.67 6.50
CA ILE A 172 -7.30 -6.24 7.00
C ILE A 172 -7.16 -6.63 8.47
N GLY A 173 -6.06 -7.30 8.85
CA GLY A 173 -5.79 -7.68 10.23
C GLY A 173 -5.92 -6.49 11.18
N TYR A 174 -5.14 -5.45 10.94
CA TYR A 174 -5.12 -4.27 11.83
C TYR A 174 -6.35 -3.35 11.70
N SER A 175 -7.13 -3.44 10.61
CA SER A 175 -8.34 -2.61 10.45
C SER A 175 -9.60 -3.27 11.01
N LEU A 176 -9.68 -4.59 11.00
CA LEU A 176 -10.92 -5.32 11.31
C LEU A 176 -10.84 -6.21 12.55
N PHE A 177 -9.63 -6.45 13.07
CA PHE A 177 -9.41 -7.32 14.24
C PHE A 177 -8.72 -6.53 15.35
N ASP A 178 -8.97 -6.93 16.59
CA ASP A 178 -8.25 -6.40 17.74
C ASP A 178 -6.87 -7.07 17.84
N MET A 179 -5.83 -6.37 17.43
CA MET A 179 -4.45 -6.84 17.48
C MET A 179 -3.72 -6.41 18.76
N SER A 180 -4.45 -5.92 19.76
CA SER A 180 -3.85 -5.41 21.01
C SER A 180 -3.19 -6.50 21.87
N TYR A 181 -3.57 -7.76 21.66
CA TYR A 181 -3.03 -8.93 22.37
C TYR A 181 -1.82 -9.58 21.67
N GLU A 182 -1.33 -9.04 20.57
CA GLU A 182 -0.15 -9.59 19.87
C GLU A 182 1.14 -9.62 20.70
N GLY A 183 1.16 -9.03 21.89
CA GLY A 183 2.31 -9.07 22.79
C GLY A 183 2.60 -10.43 23.44
N ASP A 184 1.66 -11.35 23.46
CA ASP A 184 1.75 -12.62 24.19
C ASP A 184 2.14 -13.83 23.30
N TYR A 185 2.62 -13.62 22.08
CA TYR A 185 3.02 -14.67 21.12
C TYR A 185 4.20 -15.56 21.54
N MET A 186 4.74 -15.38 22.71
CA MET A 186 5.87 -16.20 23.18
C MET A 186 5.41 -17.50 23.88
N GLU A 187 4.11 -17.70 24.06
CA GLU A 187 3.59 -19.00 24.47
C GLU A 187 3.20 -19.79 23.23
N ASP A 188 3.87 -20.94 23.03
CA ASP A 188 3.53 -21.95 22.03
C ASP A 188 2.09 -22.43 22.23
N LEU A 189 1.11 -21.64 21.75
CA LEU A 189 -0.28 -22.09 21.71
C LEU A 189 -0.34 -23.23 20.69
N PRO A 190 -0.81 -24.42 21.07
CA PRO A 190 -0.99 -25.51 20.14
C PRO A 190 -1.91 -25.02 19.00
N ASN A 191 -1.47 -25.18 17.76
CA ASN A 191 -2.22 -24.81 16.54
C ASN A 191 -3.62 -25.44 16.41
N ASP A 192 -3.98 -26.32 17.35
CA ASP A 192 -5.22 -27.12 17.34
C ASP A 192 -6.24 -26.69 18.41
N GLN A 193 -6.05 -25.55 19.09
CA GLN A 193 -7.08 -25.08 20.01
C GLN A 193 -8.27 -24.52 19.23
N PRO A 194 -9.50 -24.90 19.59
CA PRO A 194 -10.69 -24.32 18.98
C PRO A 194 -10.75 -22.82 19.31
N LEU A 195 -11.14 -22.00 18.32
CA LEU A 195 -11.34 -20.57 18.51
C LEU A 195 -12.23 -20.29 19.72
N SER A 196 -11.82 -19.31 20.52
CA SER A 196 -12.63 -18.77 21.61
C SER A 196 -13.92 -18.14 21.09
N GLU A 197 -14.88 -17.89 21.96
CA GLU A 197 -16.12 -17.20 21.56
C GLU A 197 -15.87 -15.76 21.12
N ASP A 198 -14.88 -15.08 21.70
CA ASP A 198 -14.50 -13.71 21.32
C ASP A 198 -13.88 -13.68 19.93
N GLU A 199 -12.96 -14.60 19.62
CA GLU A 199 -12.37 -14.73 18.28
C GLU A 199 -13.42 -15.05 17.20
N LYS A 200 -14.39 -15.90 17.50
CA LYS A 200 -15.51 -16.19 16.60
C LYS A 200 -16.34 -14.94 16.34
N LEU A 201 -16.62 -14.16 17.39
CA LEU A 201 -17.38 -12.93 17.28
C LEU A 201 -16.65 -11.87 16.46
N GLU A 202 -15.32 -11.77 16.60
CA GLU A 202 -14.49 -10.89 15.75
C GLU A 202 -14.53 -11.28 14.28
N ILE A 203 -14.37 -12.56 13.99
CA ILE A 203 -14.48 -13.10 12.63
C ILE A 203 -15.87 -12.77 12.03
N GLU A 204 -16.95 -12.97 12.80
CA GLU A 204 -18.29 -12.63 12.35
C GLU A 204 -18.44 -11.13 12.04
N ARG A 205 -17.88 -10.24 12.86
CA ARG A 205 -17.87 -8.79 12.63
C ARG A 205 -17.09 -8.44 11.36
N ALA A 206 -15.86 -8.98 11.21
CA ALA A 206 -15.02 -8.75 10.03
C ALA A 206 -15.71 -9.25 8.75
N VAL A 207 -16.31 -10.44 8.78
CA VAL A 207 -17.07 -11.01 7.65
C VAL A 207 -18.27 -10.13 7.29
N LYS A 208 -19.01 -9.61 8.28
CA LYS A 208 -20.14 -8.71 8.07
C LYS A 208 -19.66 -7.41 7.41
N GLU A 209 -18.55 -6.85 7.90
CA GLU A 209 -17.94 -5.64 7.35
C GLU A 209 -17.51 -5.86 5.89
N ILE A 210 -16.72 -6.90 5.61
CA ILE A 210 -16.28 -7.23 4.24
C ILE A 210 -17.47 -7.40 3.28
N LYS A 211 -18.54 -8.08 3.71
CA LYS A 211 -19.74 -8.24 2.89
C LYS A 211 -20.47 -6.92 2.63
N SER A 212 -20.34 -5.93 3.49
CA SER A 212 -20.94 -4.60 3.34
C SER A 212 -20.24 -3.73 2.31
N TRP A 213 -18.99 -4.04 1.93
CA TRP A 213 -18.19 -3.23 1.04
C TRP A 213 -18.83 -3.05 -0.33
N LYS A 214 -18.79 -1.83 -0.82
CA LYS A 214 -19.25 -1.48 -2.16
C LYS A 214 -18.05 -1.54 -3.11
N LEU A 215 -17.87 -2.68 -3.76
CA LEU A 215 -16.87 -2.89 -4.80
C LEU A 215 -17.52 -2.76 -6.19
N ARG A 216 -16.69 -2.79 -7.23
CA ARG A 216 -17.18 -2.84 -8.61
C ARG A 216 -17.95 -4.13 -8.86
N LYS A 217 -18.89 -4.10 -9.78
CA LYS A 217 -19.80 -5.23 -10.04
C LYS A 217 -19.08 -6.53 -10.43
N ASP A 218 -17.94 -6.42 -11.08
CA ASP A 218 -17.10 -7.55 -11.50
C ASP A 218 -16.08 -8.00 -10.44
N GLU A 219 -16.10 -7.38 -9.26
CA GLU A 219 -15.14 -7.60 -8.17
C GLU A 219 -15.76 -8.23 -6.92
N GLU A 220 -16.99 -8.71 -6.99
CA GLU A 220 -17.63 -9.42 -5.87
C GLU A 220 -16.81 -10.63 -5.40
N TRP A 221 -16.05 -11.27 -6.33
CA TRP A 221 -15.13 -12.35 -6.01
C TRP A 221 -14.10 -11.98 -4.93
N ILE A 222 -13.74 -10.70 -4.79
CA ILE A 222 -12.80 -10.22 -3.78
C ILE A 222 -13.41 -10.39 -2.39
N LYS A 223 -14.67 -10.00 -2.22
CA LYS A 223 -15.38 -10.21 -0.95
C LYS A 223 -15.51 -11.69 -0.63
N ASP A 224 -15.91 -12.49 -1.61
CA ASP A 224 -16.11 -13.92 -1.44
C ASP A 224 -14.82 -14.63 -1.00
N ILE A 225 -13.68 -14.34 -1.68
CA ILE A 225 -12.40 -14.95 -1.33
C ILE A 225 -11.90 -14.50 0.04
N LEU A 226 -12.06 -13.21 0.41
CA LEU A 226 -11.66 -12.71 1.73
C LEU A 226 -12.51 -13.33 2.83
N VAL A 227 -13.82 -13.47 2.63
CA VAL A 227 -14.70 -14.17 3.57
C VAL A 227 -14.27 -15.63 3.73
N ASP A 228 -13.96 -16.32 2.65
CA ASP A 228 -13.48 -17.70 2.71
C ASP A 228 -12.13 -17.82 3.45
N ILE A 229 -11.23 -16.84 3.29
CA ILE A 229 -9.94 -16.81 3.99
C ILE A 229 -10.18 -16.63 5.50
N TYR A 230 -10.93 -15.60 5.91
CA TYR A 230 -11.12 -15.31 7.34
C TYR A 230 -12.05 -16.30 8.05
N THR A 231 -12.82 -17.10 7.30
CA THR A 231 -13.56 -18.25 7.87
C THR A 231 -12.79 -19.56 7.82
N GLY A 232 -11.51 -19.55 7.44
CA GLY A 232 -10.63 -20.72 7.41
C GLY A 232 -10.89 -21.71 6.27
N LYS A 233 -11.74 -21.37 5.31
CA LYS A 233 -12.03 -22.25 4.14
C LYS A 233 -10.94 -22.18 3.09
N LYS A 234 -10.22 -21.06 3.01
CA LYS A 234 -9.14 -20.79 2.07
C LYS A 234 -8.01 -20.05 2.77
N THR A 235 -6.91 -19.88 2.05
CA THR A 235 -5.74 -19.11 2.47
C THR A 235 -5.46 -17.98 1.47
N PHE A 236 -4.61 -17.05 1.82
CA PHE A 236 -4.18 -15.98 0.90
C PHE A 236 -3.49 -16.51 -0.36
N SER A 237 -2.91 -17.72 -0.33
CA SER A 237 -2.33 -18.37 -1.51
C SER A 237 -3.39 -18.78 -2.55
N ASP A 238 -4.66 -18.89 -2.15
CA ASP A 238 -5.79 -19.23 -3.02
C ASP A 238 -6.36 -18.03 -3.79
N LEU A 239 -5.85 -16.81 -3.51
CA LEU A 239 -6.15 -15.64 -4.35
C LEU A 239 -5.82 -15.94 -5.82
N PRO A 240 -6.64 -15.50 -6.78
CA PRO A 240 -6.33 -15.63 -8.20
C PRO A 240 -4.92 -15.17 -8.54
N CYS A 241 -4.34 -15.74 -9.58
CA CYS A 241 -3.03 -15.32 -10.10
C CYS A 241 -3.00 -15.47 -11.62
N ALA A 242 -2.11 -14.75 -12.28
CA ALA A 242 -1.86 -14.94 -13.71
C ALA A 242 -1.40 -16.39 -13.97
N LYS A 243 -1.99 -17.01 -15.00
CA LYS A 243 -1.52 -18.31 -15.49
C LYS A 243 -0.13 -18.11 -16.08
N GLY A 244 0.83 -18.91 -15.64
CA GLY A 244 2.12 -18.99 -16.31
C GLY A 244 1.94 -19.44 -17.77
N PRO A 245 2.93 -19.21 -18.65
CA PRO A 245 2.91 -19.85 -19.96
C PRO A 245 2.75 -21.36 -19.75
N THR A 246 1.77 -21.94 -20.41
CA THR A 246 1.63 -23.40 -20.46
C THR A 246 2.90 -23.93 -21.13
N LEU A 247 3.72 -24.68 -20.38
CA LEU A 247 4.89 -25.38 -20.89
C LEU A 247 4.46 -26.48 -21.87
#